data_a3778f120569c4e283b85ece8ba5b181
#
_entry.id   a3778f120569c4e283b85ece8ba5b181
#
_cell.length_a   1.000
_cell.length_b   1.000
_cell.length_c   1.000
_cell.angle_alpha   90.00
_cell.angle_beta   90.00
_cell.angle_gamma   90.00
#
_symmetry.space_group_name_H-M   'P 1'
#
loop_
_entity.id
_entity.type
_entity.pdbx_description
1 polymer ?
#
loop_
_entity_poly.entity_id
_entity_poly.type
_entity_poly.pdbx_seq_one_letter_code
_entity_poly.pdbx_strand_id
1 'polypeptide(L)'
;MSRLCGIFGKPYIDLSELVDTSGFEAIDEELMCALPRVEPSYTGGSLKWMGVTAPWVDADPYADYMRVIEGFSREQLVRFVSYGKAPEGFDPDAADQHHHFGDETDNPLSREQMLYLKYRYGVYFPWKVCYHLLENDRWEDKHSGDGKDFTEEARRMFPRTVAFIEQLPFQEIGRCVLFGIEANDHAPAHRDSEPGKALAIAQSISFDPRGNKRFYVCDPKGENKTIVDAPIYWFNDMDYHGVDPDPFFRYSIRVDGVFENDFVERIRAAQRR
;
A
#
# COMPACT_ATOMS: atom_id res chain seq x y z
N MET A 1 17.90 -14.60 18.17
CA MET A 1 16.81 -15.36 17.50
C MET A 1 16.67 -14.79 16.11
N SER A 2 16.63 -15.64 15.06
CA SER A 2 16.48 -15.20 13.68
C SER A 2 15.13 -14.52 13.48
N ARG A 3 15.12 -13.41 12.76
CA ARG A 3 13.89 -12.76 12.29
C ARG A 3 13.18 -13.70 11.33
N LEU A 4 11.84 -13.72 11.36
CA LEU A 4 11.07 -14.44 10.35
C LEU A 4 11.26 -13.73 9.01
N CYS A 5 11.54 -14.50 7.97
CA CYS A 5 11.60 -14.02 6.61
C CYS A 5 10.89 -15.02 5.69
N GLY A 6 10.10 -14.49 4.79
CA GLY A 6 9.26 -15.28 3.90
C GLY A 6 8.12 -16.00 4.62
N ILE A 7 7.47 -16.87 3.87
CA ILE A 7 6.39 -17.73 4.34
C ILE A 7 6.75 -19.17 3.98
N PHE A 8 6.87 -20.03 4.97
CA PHE A 8 7.28 -21.44 4.80
C PHE A 8 8.58 -21.61 4.01
N GLY A 9 9.53 -20.68 4.18
CA GLY A 9 10.81 -20.69 3.48
C GLY A 9 10.78 -20.20 2.03
N LYS A 10 9.65 -19.65 1.59
CA LYS A 10 9.47 -19.05 0.26
C LYS A 10 9.30 -17.54 0.39
N PRO A 11 9.73 -16.73 -0.60
CA PRO A 11 9.52 -15.29 -0.59
C PRO A 11 8.03 -14.94 -0.65
N TYR A 12 7.24 -15.69 -1.35
CA TYR A 12 5.77 -15.57 -1.40
C TYR A 12 5.13 -16.95 -1.66
N ILE A 13 3.83 -17.02 -1.46
CA ILE A 13 3.01 -18.19 -1.76
C ILE A 13 2.06 -17.83 -2.91
N ASP A 14 2.16 -18.55 -4.02
CA ASP A 14 1.16 -18.54 -5.08
C ASP A 14 -0.13 -19.22 -4.60
N LEU A 15 -1.26 -18.53 -4.73
CA LEU A 15 -2.57 -19.01 -4.29
C LEU A 15 -3.47 -19.46 -5.46
N SER A 16 -2.99 -19.46 -6.70
CA SER A 16 -3.78 -19.77 -7.90
C SER A 16 -4.38 -21.17 -7.90
N GLU A 17 -3.78 -22.12 -7.18
CA GLU A 17 -4.35 -23.48 -7.02
C GLU A 17 -5.46 -23.53 -5.96
N LEU A 18 -5.61 -22.53 -5.12
CA LEU A 18 -6.54 -22.49 -3.99
C LEU A 18 -7.69 -21.51 -4.19
N VAL A 19 -7.50 -20.52 -5.06
CA VAL A 19 -8.46 -19.44 -5.35
C VAL A 19 -8.71 -19.41 -6.86
N ASP A 20 -9.97 -19.44 -7.24
CA ASP A 20 -10.36 -19.38 -8.66
C ASP A 20 -10.11 -17.97 -9.23
N THR A 21 -9.19 -17.85 -10.18
CA THR A 21 -8.82 -16.61 -10.86
C THR A 21 -9.45 -16.46 -12.24
N SER A 22 -10.36 -17.34 -12.64
CA SER A 22 -10.98 -17.34 -13.97
C SER A 22 -11.75 -16.04 -14.29
N GLY A 23 -12.17 -15.30 -13.27
CA GLY A 23 -12.85 -14.00 -13.40
C GLY A 23 -11.94 -12.78 -13.57
N PHE A 24 -10.61 -12.94 -13.55
CA PHE A 24 -9.67 -11.80 -13.50
C PHE A 24 -9.74 -10.87 -14.71
N GLU A 25 -9.94 -11.37 -15.91
CA GLU A 25 -10.11 -10.53 -17.10
C GLU A 25 -11.32 -9.58 -16.95
N ALA A 26 -12.42 -10.11 -16.44
CA ALA A 26 -13.63 -9.31 -16.22
C ALA A 26 -13.51 -8.32 -15.05
N ILE A 27 -12.69 -8.64 -14.05
CA ILE A 27 -12.34 -7.73 -12.96
C ILE A 27 -11.43 -6.62 -13.48
N ASP A 28 -10.42 -6.92 -14.29
CA ASP A 28 -9.56 -5.91 -14.90
C ASP A 28 -10.36 -4.91 -15.74
N GLU A 29 -11.25 -5.41 -16.60
CA GLU A 29 -12.13 -4.55 -17.39
C GLU A 29 -13.01 -3.65 -16.50
N GLU A 30 -13.63 -4.21 -15.47
CA GLU A 30 -14.41 -3.47 -14.50
C GLU A 30 -13.61 -2.34 -13.86
N LEU A 31 -12.41 -2.65 -13.37
CA LEU A 31 -11.54 -1.68 -12.71
C LEU A 31 -11.12 -0.55 -13.65
N MET A 32 -10.73 -0.88 -14.88
CA MET A 32 -10.32 0.13 -15.86
C MET A 32 -11.46 1.04 -16.30
N CYS A 33 -12.69 0.55 -16.27
CA CYS A 33 -13.89 1.35 -16.58
C CYS A 33 -14.40 2.17 -15.39
N ALA A 34 -14.16 1.70 -14.17
CA ALA A 34 -14.68 2.33 -12.95
C ALA A 34 -13.73 3.35 -12.36
N LEU A 35 -12.40 3.10 -12.35
CA LEU A 35 -11.41 4.01 -11.78
C LEU A 35 -11.50 5.46 -12.30
N PRO A 36 -11.77 5.75 -13.59
CA PRO A 36 -11.96 7.12 -14.06
C PRO A 36 -13.23 7.82 -13.54
N ARG A 37 -14.11 7.09 -12.83
CA ARG A 37 -15.41 7.57 -12.37
C ARG A 37 -15.51 7.69 -10.86
N VAL A 38 -14.51 7.21 -10.13
CA VAL A 38 -14.39 7.37 -8.69
C VAL A 38 -13.31 8.37 -8.37
N GLU A 39 -13.32 8.92 -7.18
CA GLU A 39 -12.27 9.83 -6.72
C GLU A 39 -11.23 9.03 -5.92
N PRO A 40 -10.11 8.63 -6.55
CA PRO A 40 -9.06 7.93 -5.83
C PRO A 40 -8.35 8.89 -4.88
N SER A 41 -8.09 8.43 -3.68
CA SER A 41 -7.26 9.16 -2.73
C SER A 41 -5.82 9.21 -3.23
N TYR A 42 -5.16 10.34 -3.04
CA TYR A 42 -3.72 10.40 -3.11
C TYR A 42 -3.14 9.96 -1.76
N THR A 43 -2.12 9.15 -1.81
CA THR A 43 -1.51 8.58 -0.60
C THR A 43 -0.54 9.53 0.09
N GLY A 44 -0.79 10.82 0.02
CA GLY A 44 -0.04 11.80 0.79
C GLY A 44 -0.53 11.95 2.23
N GLY A 45 -1.56 11.20 2.60
CA GLY A 45 -2.21 11.25 3.89
C GLY A 45 -1.60 10.32 4.94
N SER A 46 -2.40 9.47 5.55
CA SER A 46 -1.96 8.49 6.57
C SER A 46 -0.82 7.60 6.10
N LEU A 47 -0.61 7.58 4.82
CA LEU A 47 0.45 6.83 4.18
C LEU A 47 1.72 7.68 4.01
N LYS A 48 2.03 8.55 4.95
CA LYS A 48 3.30 9.30 5.01
C LYS A 48 4.53 8.40 4.90
N TRP A 49 4.41 7.14 5.28
CA TRP A 49 5.39 6.08 5.04
C TRP A 49 5.59 5.74 3.55
N MET A 50 4.66 6.14 2.69
CA MET A 50 4.75 5.94 1.25
C MET A 50 5.34 7.14 0.51
N GLY A 51 5.57 8.24 1.19
CA GLY A 51 6.43 9.30 0.71
C GLY A 51 7.88 8.94 1.04
N VAL A 52 8.66 8.55 0.04
CA VAL A 52 10.05 8.13 0.20
C VAL A 52 10.99 9.20 -0.32
N THR A 53 12.10 9.39 0.36
CA THR A 53 13.14 10.31 -0.07
C THR A 53 14.06 9.63 -1.10
N ALA A 54 14.53 10.42 -2.07
CA ALA A 54 15.56 9.94 -2.98
C ALA A 54 16.91 9.79 -2.24
N PRO A 55 17.79 8.86 -2.67
CA PRO A 55 19.07 8.58 -1.98
C PRO A 55 20.00 9.79 -1.83
N TRP A 56 19.86 10.81 -2.67
CA TRP A 56 20.64 12.06 -2.55
C TRP A 56 20.06 13.04 -1.52
N VAL A 57 18.86 12.81 -1.01
CA VAL A 57 18.23 13.58 0.06
C VAL A 57 18.49 12.92 1.40
N ASP A 58 18.32 11.62 1.47
CA ASP A 58 18.60 10.81 2.66
C ASP A 58 19.20 9.46 2.23
N ALA A 59 20.20 8.99 2.97
CA ALA A 59 20.81 7.68 2.72
C ALA A 59 19.88 6.52 3.10
N ASP A 60 18.88 6.77 3.95
CA ASP A 60 17.84 5.82 4.28
C ASP A 60 16.65 5.99 3.30
N PRO A 61 16.45 5.09 2.34
CA PRO A 61 15.35 5.19 1.38
C PRO A 61 13.97 5.05 2.03
N TYR A 62 13.92 4.63 3.29
CA TYR A 62 12.69 4.52 4.09
C TYR A 62 12.47 5.72 5.00
N ALA A 63 13.36 6.71 4.95
CA ALA A 63 13.17 7.92 5.71
C ALA A 63 11.84 8.56 5.31
N ASP A 64 11.03 8.81 6.31
CA ASP A 64 9.80 9.58 6.15
C ASP A 64 10.13 10.97 5.60
N TYR A 65 9.41 11.40 4.58
CA TYR A 65 9.54 12.75 4.00
C TYR A 65 9.35 13.88 5.04
N MET A 66 8.78 13.58 6.19
CA MET A 66 8.70 14.50 7.32
C MET A 66 10.06 15.08 7.69
N ARG A 67 11.16 14.30 7.57
CA ARG A 67 12.52 14.82 7.79
C ARG A 67 12.88 15.98 6.86
N VAL A 68 12.33 15.98 5.65
CA VAL A 68 12.50 17.09 4.71
C VAL A 68 11.75 18.32 5.21
N ILE A 69 10.51 18.14 5.68
CA ILE A 69 9.69 19.22 6.21
C ILE A 69 10.29 19.79 7.50
N GLU A 70 10.79 18.95 8.39
CA GLU A 70 11.51 19.32 9.62
C GLU A 70 12.71 20.23 9.34
N GLY A 71 13.38 20.02 8.21
CA GLY A 71 14.52 20.83 7.78
C GLY A 71 14.14 22.17 7.10
N PHE A 72 12.86 22.49 6.95
CA PHE A 72 12.47 23.74 6.30
C PHE A 72 12.81 24.97 7.11
N SER A 73 13.34 25.99 6.44
CA SER A 73 13.36 27.34 7.01
C SER A 73 11.92 27.85 7.19
N ARG A 74 11.76 28.87 8.03
CA ARG A 74 10.48 29.56 8.21
C ARG A 74 9.83 29.93 6.87
N GLU A 75 10.57 30.49 5.95
CA GLU A 75 10.08 30.91 4.64
C GLU A 75 9.64 29.71 3.78
N GLN A 76 10.40 28.61 3.84
CA GLN A 76 10.06 27.37 3.14
C GLN A 76 8.79 26.75 3.71
N LEU A 77 8.64 26.73 5.02
CA LEU A 77 7.47 26.21 5.70
C LEU A 77 6.21 27.01 5.36
N VAL A 78 6.27 28.35 5.45
CA VAL A 78 5.16 29.24 5.07
C VAL A 78 4.76 29.00 3.60
N ARG A 79 5.74 28.89 2.71
CA ARG A 79 5.50 28.60 1.30
C ARG A 79 4.86 27.23 1.10
N PHE A 80 5.37 26.21 1.78
CA PHE A 80 4.85 24.84 1.69
C PHE A 80 3.38 24.79 2.15
N VAL A 81 3.06 25.42 3.27
CA VAL A 81 1.69 25.49 3.79
C VAL A 81 0.75 26.26 2.83
N SER A 82 1.26 27.27 2.11
CA SER A 82 0.43 28.02 1.14
C SER A 82 -0.04 27.19 -0.06
N TYR A 83 0.56 26.02 -0.29
CA TYR A 83 0.13 25.07 -1.33
C TYR A 83 -0.98 24.11 -0.88
N GLY A 84 -1.38 24.18 0.38
CA GLY A 84 -2.39 23.30 0.94
C GLY A 84 -3.18 23.96 2.07
N LYS A 85 -3.82 23.15 2.88
CA LYS A 85 -4.48 23.61 4.11
C LYS A 85 -3.44 23.71 5.22
N ALA A 86 -3.48 24.80 5.98
CA ALA A 86 -2.65 24.91 7.18
C ALA A 86 -3.16 23.91 8.25
N PRO A 87 -2.26 23.17 8.92
CA PRO A 87 -2.63 22.39 10.08
C PRO A 87 -3.26 23.24 11.17
N GLU A 88 -4.10 22.64 11.98
CA GLU A 88 -4.64 23.32 13.16
C GLU A 88 -3.50 23.73 14.10
N GLY A 89 -3.53 24.96 14.58
CA GLY A 89 -2.49 25.51 15.45
C GLY A 89 -1.16 25.81 14.75
N PHE A 90 -1.13 25.84 13.41
CA PHE A 90 0.08 26.20 12.67
C PHE A 90 0.59 27.59 13.05
N ASP A 91 1.81 27.65 13.55
CA ASP A 91 2.55 28.89 13.81
C ASP A 91 3.96 28.75 13.22
N PRO A 92 4.31 29.49 12.17
CA PRO A 92 5.62 29.41 11.53
C PRO A 92 6.77 29.95 12.41
N ASP A 93 6.44 30.61 13.50
CA ASP A 93 7.42 31.18 14.46
C ASP A 93 7.58 30.29 15.70
N ALA A 94 6.80 29.23 15.83
CA ALA A 94 6.97 28.26 16.90
C ALA A 94 8.34 27.60 16.85
N ALA A 95 8.94 27.36 18.00
CA ALA A 95 10.23 26.68 18.11
C ALA A 95 10.17 25.22 17.64
N ASP A 96 9.02 24.59 17.83
CA ASP A 96 8.69 23.25 17.36
C ASP A 96 7.79 23.37 16.12
N GLN A 97 8.38 23.14 14.96
CA GLN A 97 7.68 23.21 13.67
C GLN A 97 7.11 21.85 13.25
N HIS A 98 7.08 20.87 14.16
CA HIS A 98 6.55 19.53 13.91
C HIS A 98 5.03 19.54 13.83
N HIS A 99 4.54 19.83 12.65
CA HIS A 99 3.13 19.63 12.32
C HIS A 99 2.99 18.27 11.63
N HIS A 100 1.95 17.51 11.99
CA HIS A 100 1.64 16.22 11.39
C HIS A 100 1.12 16.38 9.97
N PHE A 101 1.97 16.83 9.06
CA PHE A 101 1.64 16.86 7.64
C PHE A 101 1.50 15.45 7.11
N GLY A 102 0.50 15.22 6.27
CA GLY A 102 0.28 13.94 5.63
C GLY A 102 -0.50 12.94 6.48
N ASP A 103 -1.17 13.40 7.53
CA ASP A 103 -2.20 12.61 8.21
C ASP A 103 -3.49 12.68 7.40
N GLU A 104 -4.01 11.54 6.95
CA GLU A 104 -5.21 11.47 6.10
C GLU A 104 -6.43 12.09 6.75
N THR A 105 -6.60 11.89 8.04
CA THR A 105 -7.76 12.36 8.78
C THR A 105 -7.65 13.83 9.12
N ASP A 106 -6.49 14.25 9.59
CA ASP A 106 -6.32 15.57 10.20
C ASP A 106 -5.69 16.58 9.24
N ASN A 107 -4.70 16.16 8.47
CA ASN A 107 -3.94 17.08 7.62
C ASN A 107 -3.32 16.38 6.40
N PRO A 108 -4.11 15.91 5.43
CA PRO A 108 -3.60 15.30 4.22
C PRO A 108 -2.79 16.31 3.41
N LEU A 109 -1.72 15.84 2.75
CA LEU A 109 -0.99 16.65 1.79
C LEU A 109 -1.87 16.96 0.57
N SER A 110 -1.88 18.21 0.14
CA SER A 110 -2.45 18.55 -1.15
C SER A 110 -1.59 18.01 -2.30
N ARG A 111 -2.18 17.92 -3.49
CA ARG A 111 -1.45 17.57 -4.70
C ARG A 111 -0.28 18.52 -4.95
N GLU A 112 -0.48 19.81 -4.72
CA GLU A 112 0.53 20.85 -4.90
C GLU A 112 1.67 20.70 -3.89
N GLN A 113 1.38 20.35 -2.64
CA GLN A 113 2.39 20.03 -1.62
C GLN A 113 3.22 18.82 -2.00
N MET A 114 2.58 17.74 -2.46
CA MET A 114 3.30 16.55 -2.94
C MET A 114 4.20 16.87 -4.14
N LEU A 115 3.72 17.65 -5.11
CA LEU A 115 4.52 18.07 -6.26
C LEU A 115 5.67 18.98 -5.86
N TYR A 116 5.48 19.89 -4.90
CA TYR A 116 6.53 20.73 -4.37
C TYR A 116 7.66 19.91 -3.73
N LEU A 117 7.29 18.95 -2.87
CA LEU A 117 8.25 18.02 -2.25
C LEU A 117 8.98 17.21 -3.32
N LYS A 118 8.26 16.69 -4.33
CA LYS A 118 8.86 15.93 -5.43
C LYS A 118 9.86 16.76 -6.24
N TYR A 119 9.45 17.94 -6.69
CA TYR A 119 10.26 18.75 -7.61
C TYR A 119 11.42 19.43 -6.91
N ARG A 120 11.23 19.85 -5.68
CA ARG A 120 12.24 20.63 -4.96
C ARG A 120 13.19 19.77 -4.12
N TYR A 121 12.70 18.66 -3.57
CA TYR A 121 13.41 17.86 -2.59
C TYR A 121 13.59 16.39 -2.98
N GLY A 122 13.09 15.97 -4.13
CA GLY A 122 13.21 14.60 -4.58
C GLY A 122 12.40 13.59 -3.77
N VAL A 123 11.40 14.04 -3.03
CA VAL A 123 10.48 13.14 -2.35
C VAL A 123 9.58 12.48 -3.39
N TYR A 124 9.44 11.18 -3.28
CA TYR A 124 8.71 10.37 -4.24
C TYR A 124 7.48 9.72 -3.61
N PHE A 125 6.34 9.85 -4.27
CA PHE A 125 5.08 9.27 -3.85
C PHE A 125 4.65 8.20 -4.88
N PRO A 126 4.97 6.92 -4.65
CA PRO A 126 4.70 5.87 -5.62
C PRO A 126 3.21 5.58 -5.80
N TRP A 127 2.44 5.65 -4.73
CA TRP A 127 1.02 5.29 -4.71
C TRP A 127 0.13 6.50 -4.99
N LYS A 128 0.00 6.88 -6.25
CA LYS A 128 -0.78 8.05 -6.67
C LYS A 128 -2.25 7.74 -6.92
N VAL A 129 -2.58 6.47 -7.04
CA VAL A 129 -3.95 5.99 -7.15
C VAL A 129 -4.18 5.03 -6.01
N CYS A 130 -5.02 5.42 -5.08
CA CYS A 130 -5.40 4.61 -3.94
C CYS A 130 -6.92 4.70 -3.80
N TYR A 131 -7.60 3.57 -3.72
CA TYR A 131 -9.03 3.54 -3.52
C TYR A 131 -9.38 2.49 -2.46
N HIS A 132 -9.98 2.95 -1.36
CA HIS A 132 -10.44 2.10 -0.27
C HIS A 132 -11.84 1.57 -0.59
N LEU A 133 -12.03 0.25 -0.52
CA LEU A 133 -13.30 -0.37 -0.81
C LEU A 133 -14.20 -0.51 0.43
N LEU A 134 -13.61 -0.40 1.62
CA LEU A 134 -14.35 -0.49 2.89
C LEU A 134 -14.59 0.89 3.48
N GLU A 135 -15.67 1.03 4.27
CA GLU A 135 -16.04 2.28 4.94
C GLU A 135 -15.01 2.75 5.97
N ASN A 136 -14.37 1.83 6.67
CA ASN A 136 -13.29 2.12 7.59
C ASN A 136 -11.97 1.64 6.99
N ASP A 137 -11.10 2.57 6.64
CA ASP A 137 -9.81 2.34 5.99
C ASP A 137 -8.62 2.41 6.96
N ARG A 138 -8.86 2.44 8.27
CA ARG A 138 -7.81 2.55 9.28
C ARG A 138 -6.79 1.43 9.15
N TRP A 139 -5.55 1.82 8.98
CA TRP A 139 -4.43 0.90 8.82
C TRP A 139 -4.20 0.04 10.06
N GLU A 140 -4.39 0.60 11.25
CA GLU A 140 -4.15 -0.05 12.53
C GLU A 140 -5.10 -1.21 12.77
N ASP A 141 -6.31 -1.12 12.24
CA ASP A 141 -7.41 -2.05 12.48
C ASP A 141 -7.50 -3.17 11.43
N LYS A 142 -6.45 -3.41 10.66
CA LYS A 142 -6.46 -4.41 9.57
C LYS A 142 -6.75 -5.85 10.02
N HIS A 143 -6.81 -6.10 11.31
CA HIS A 143 -7.10 -7.40 11.92
C HIS A 143 -8.56 -7.60 12.33
N SER A 144 -9.42 -6.59 12.20
CA SER A 144 -10.84 -6.66 12.58
C SER A 144 -11.75 -6.22 11.44
N GLY A 145 -12.85 -6.92 11.25
CA GLY A 145 -13.93 -6.57 10.34
C GLY A 145 -15.05 -5.74 10.98
N ASP A 146 -14.95 -5.44 12.28
CA ASP A 146 -16.00 -4.73 13.01
C ASP A 146 -16.25 -3.33 12.43
N GLY A 147 -17.50 -3.07 11.99
CA GLY A 147 -17.91 -1.80 11.41
C GLY A 147 -17.27 -1.51 10.04
N LYS A 148 -16.85 -2.53 9.31
CA LYS A 148 -16.16 -2.41 8.03
C LYS A 148 -16.91 -3.12 6.91
N ASP A 149 -17.95 -2.49 6.43
CA ASP A 149 -18.64 -2.91 5.22
C ASP A 149 -18.01 -2.32 3.96
N PHE A 150 -18.22 -2.97 2.82
CA PHE A 150 -17.90 -2.35 1.53
C PHE A 150 -18.76 -1.12 1.34
N THR A 151 -18.14 -0.02 0.93
CA THR A 151 -18.89 1.22 0.65
C THR A 151 -19.95 0.99 -0.42
N GLU A 152 -21.06 1.77 -0.38
CA GLU A 152 -22.08 1.71 -1.43
C GLU A 152 -21.49 2.03 -2.80
N GLU A 153 -20.51 2.94 -2.85
CA GLU A 153 -19.79 3.25 -4.09
C GLU A 153 -18.99 2.04 -4.58
N ALA A 154 -18.24 1.36 -3.72
CA ALA A 154 -17.49 0.16 -4.09
C ALA A 154 -18.42 -0.94 -4.64
N ARG A 155 -19.54 -1.22 -3.97
CA ARG A 155 -20.52 -2.20 -4.43
C ARG A 155 -21.14 -1.84 -5.78
N ARG A 156 -21.33 -0.55 -6.05
CA ARG A 156 -21.92 -0.05 -7.30
C ARG A 156 -20.89 -0.01 -8.44
N MET A 157 -19.67 0.40 -8.16
CA MET A 157 -18.63 0.64 -9.19
C MET A 157 -17.78 -0.59 -9.47
N PHE A 158 -17.59 -1.47 -8.48
CA PHE A 158 -16.72 -2.64 -8.51
C PHE A 158 -17.43 -3.92 -8.06
N PRO A 159 -18.65 -4.23 -8.58
CA PRO A 159 -19.45 -5.34 -8.07
C PRO A 159 -18.78 -6.70 -8.23
N ARG A 160 -18.02 -6.94 -9.31
CA ARG A 160 -17.31 -8.21 -9.52
C ARG A 160 -16.12 -8.33 -8.62
N THR A 161 -15.40 -7.22 -8.43
CA THR A 161 -14.25 -7.15 -7.52
C THR A 161 -14.69 -7.41 -6.09
N VAL A 162 -15.77 -6.77 -5.64
CA VAL A 162 -16.35 -6.99 -4.30
C VAL A 162 -16.77 -8.44 -4.14
N ALA A 163 -17.53 -8.99 -5.11
CA ALA A 163 -17.97 -10.39 -5.06
C ALA A 163 -16.81 -11.39 -5.03
N PHE A 164 -15.71 -11.10 -5.71
CA PHE A 164 -14.49 -11.90 -5.64
C PHE A 164 -13.83 -11.82 -4.25
N ILE A 165 -13.72 -10.62 -3.69
CA ILE A 165 -13.09 -10.42 -2.37
C ILE A 165 -13.90 -11.11 -1.27
N GLU A 166 -15.22 -11.08 -1.33
CA GLU A 166 -16.11 -11.76 -0.37
C GLU A 166 -15.96 -13.30 -0.38
N GLN A 167 -15.34 -13.87 -1.42
CA GLN A 167 -15.06 -15.31 -1.52
C GLN A 167 -13.63 -15.67 -1.08
N LEU A 168 -12.78 -14.68 -0.79
CA LEU A 168 -11.44 -14.95 -0.31
C LEU A 168 -11.48 -15.60 1.09
N PRO A 169 -10.51 -16.44 1.43
CA PRO A 169 -10.51 -17.24 2.64
C PRO A 169 -10.15 -16.42 3.90
N PHE A 170 -10.91 -15.37 4.15
CA PHE A 170 -10.82 -14.56 5.35
C PHE A 170 -12.01 -14.83 6.28
N GLN A 171 -11.72 -15.03 7.54
CA GLN A 171 -12.73 -15.01 8.61
C GLN A 171 -13.22 -13.59 8.85
N GLU A 172 -12.32 -12.62 8.77
CA GLU A 172 -12.59 -11.20 8.91
C GLU A 172 -11.73 -10.42 7.90
N ILE A 173 -12.31 -9.47 7.19
CA ILE A 173 -11.62 -8.53 6.32
C ILE A 173 -11.52 -7.19 7.05
N GLY A 174 -10.31 -6.79 7.36
CA GLY A 174 -10.06 -5.54 8.09
C GLY A 174 -9.67 -4.37 7.20
N ARG A 175 -9.18 -4.63 5.98
CA ARG A 175 -8.85 -3.59 5.02
C ARG A 175 -8.89 -4.15 3.60
N CYS A 176 -9.37 -3.33 2.68
CA CYS A 176 -9.33 -3.66 1.27
C CYS A 176 -9.02 -2.41 0.46
N VAL A 177 -7.92 -2.44 -0.27
CA VAL A 177 -7.43 -1.26 -0.99
C VAL A 177 -6.88 -1.62 -2.36
N LEU A 178 -7.24 -0.79 -3.34
CA LEU A 178 -6.63 -0.78 -4.66
C LEU A 178 -5.45 0.17 -4.65
N PHE A 179 -4.27 -0.34 -5.02
CA PHE A 179 -3.04 0.45 -5.17
C PHE A 179 -2.65 0.56 -6.64
N GLY A 180 -2.61 1.76 -7.16
CA GLY A 180 -2.18 2.05 -8.52
C GLY A 180 -0.88 2.85 -8.57
N ILE A 181 -0.03 2.51 -9.53
CA ILE A 181 1.23 3.21 -9.83
C ILE A 181 1.17 3.67 -11.28
N GLU A 182 1.46 4.94 -11.51
CA GLU A 182 1.48 5.51 -12.85
C GLU A 182 2.65 4.99 -13.69
N ALA A 183 2.53 5.20 -15.01
CA ALA A 183 3.57 4.82 -15.96
C ALA A 183 4.93 5.40 -15.57
N ASN A 184 5.97 4.58 -15.69
CA ASN A 184 7.37 4.87 -15.36
C ASN A 184 7.67 5.17 -13.88
N ASP A 185 6.68 5.22 -13.02
CA ASP A 185 6.90 5.31 -11.58
C ASP A 185 7.26 3.92 -11.01
N HIS A 186 7.79 3.85 -9.81
CA HIS A 186 8.16 2.62 -9.12
C HIS A 186 7.93 2.77 -7.61
N ALA A 187 7.78 1.69 -6.89
CA ALA A 187 7.89 1.68 -5.44
C ALA A 187 9.26 1.09 -5.07
N PRO A 188 10.15 1.86 -4.42
CA PRO A 188 11.41 1.33 -3.96
C PRO A 188 11.18 0.22 -2.92
N ALA A 189 12.19 -0.62 -2.72
CA ALA A 189 12.10 -1.67 -1.72
C ALA A 189 11.88 -1.07 -0.33
N HIS A 190 10.84 -1.45 0.35
CA HIS A 190 10.46 -1.00 1.70
C HIS A 190 9.84 -2.15 2.50
N ARG A 191 9.53 -1.90 3.74
CA ARG A 191 8.78 -2.78 4.65
C ARG A 191 7.58 -2.03 5.17
N ASP A 192 6.47 -2.73 5.35
CA ASP A 192 5.28 -2.11 5.96
C ASP A 192 5.40 -2.04 7.49
N SER A 193 6.22 -2.89 8.09
CA SER A 193 6.45 -2.91 9.53
C SER A 193 7.80 -3.55 9.88
N GLU A 194 8.24 -3.35 11.13
CA GLU A 194 9.45 -3.98 11.64
C GLU A 194 9.34 -5.51 11.70
N PRO A 195 10.39 -6.25 11.30
CA PRO A 195 10.37 -7.69 11.27
C PRO A 195 10.15 -8.31 12.65
N GLY A 196 9.06 -9.06 12.78
CA GLY A 196 8.72 -9.83 13.96
C GLY A 196 9.40 -11.20 14.01
N LYS A 197 9.10 -11.96 15.07
CA LYS A 197 9.51 -13.36 15.25
C LYS A 197 8.47 -14.35 14.71
N ALA A 198 7.27 -13.88 14.45
CA ALA A 198 6.13 -14.63 13.93
C ALA A 198 5.37 -13.75 12.94
N LEU A 199 4.56 -14.37 12.10
CA LEU A 199 3.60 -13.65 11.26
C LEU A 199 2.62 -12.87 12.15
N ALA A 200 2.17 -11.73 11.67
CA ALA A 200 1.11 -10.96 12.31
C ALA A 200 -0.21 -11.76 12.32
N ILE A 201 -1.15 -11.37 13.17
CA ILE A 201 -2.51 -11.96 13.18
C ILE A 201 -3.22 -11.63 11.87
N ALA A 202 -3.19 -10.37 11.46
CA ALA A 202 -3.67 -9.97 10.15
C ALA A 202 -2.67 -10.37 9.07
N GLN A 203 -3.18 -10.97 8.01
CA GLN A 203 -2.43 -11.39 6.84
C GLN A 203 -2.99 -10.74 5.59
N SER A 204 -2.20 -10.71 4.53
CA SER A 204 -2.58 -10.01 3.30
C SER A 204 -2.64 -10.98 2.12
N ILE A 205 -3.73 -10.97 1.39
CA ILE A 205 -3.77 -11.51 0.03
C ILE A 205 -3.71 -10.34 -0.93
N SER A 206 -2.77 -10.39 -1.87
CA SER A 206 -2.69 -9.43 -2.97
C SER A 206 -2.99 -10.12 -4.28
N PHE A 207 -3.69 -9.44 -5.18
CA PHE A 207 -3.94 -9.95 -6.51
C PHE A 207 -3.84 -8.85 -7.58
N ASP A 208 -3.39 -9.26 -8.74
CA ASP A 208 -3.14 -8.41 -9.91
C ASP A 208 -3.85 -9.03 -11.12
N PRO A 209 -5.13 -8.69 -11.36
CA PRO A 209 -5.91 -9.25 -12.46
C PRO A 209 -5.30 -9.03 -13.84
N ARG A 210 -4.55 -7.95 -14.03
CA ARG A 210 -3.86 -7.64 -15.29
C ARG A 210 -2.54 -8.38 -15.45
N GLY A 211 -1.90 -8.79 -14.36
CA GLY A 211 -0.62 -9.50 -14.39
C GLY A 211 0.59 -8.61 -14.74
N ASN A 212 0.50 -7.30 -14.59
CA ASN A 212 1.57 -6.37 -14.96
C ASN A 212 2.12 -5.52 -13.80
N LYS A 213 1.79 -5.85 -12.57
CA LYS A 213 2.20 -5.07 -11.38
C LYS A 213 3.71 -4.98 -11.22
N ARG A 214 4.46 -6.01 -11.62
CA ARG A 214 5.92 -6.10 -11.41
C ARG A 214 6.32 -5.97 -9.95
N PHE A 215 5.50 -6.53 -9.09
CA PHE A 215 5.76 -6.62 -7.66
C PHE A 215 6.93 -7.58 -7.40
N TYR A 216 7.78 -7.24 -6.46
CA TYR A 216 8.88 -8.09 -6.03
C TYR A 216 9.00 -8.14 -4.52
N VAL A 217 9.54 -9.24 -4.02
CA VAL A 217 9.95 -9.42 -2.63
C VAL A 217 11.46 -9.62 -2.60
N CYS A 218 12.15 -9.01 -1.64
CA CYS A 218 13.58 -9.15 -1.50
C CYS A 218 13.97 -10.18 -0.43
N ASP A 219 15.23 -10.57 -0.46
CA ASP A 219 15.84 -11.31 0.62
C ASP A 219 15.89 -10.47 1.92
N PRO A 220 16.29 -11.08 3.07
CA PRO A 220 16.34 -10.36 4.36
C PRO A 220 17.24 -9.13 4.40
N LYS A 221 18.15 -9.01 3.44
CA LYS A 221 19.04 -7.85 3.32
C LYS A 221 18.49 -6.75 2.42
N GLY A 222 17.41 -7.04 1.69
CA GLY A 222 16.85 -6.13 0.69
C GLY A 222 17.62 -6.09 -0.63
N GLU A 223 18.54 -7.04 -0.87
CA GLU A 223 19.46 -7.01 -2.01
C GLU A 223 18.95 -7.82 -3.22
N ASN A 224 18.49 -9.06 -2.99
CA ASN A 224 18.10 -9.96 -4.05
C ASN A 224 16.59 -9.95 -4.23
N LYS A 225 16.12 -9.50 -5.39
CA LYS A 225 14.72 -9.43 -5.76
C LYS A 225 14.22 -10.76 -6.31
N THR A 226 13.05 -11.18 -5.87
CA THR A 226 12.23 -12.22 -6.49
C THR A 226 10.97 -11.56 -7.03
N ILE A 227 10.82 -11.53 -8.36
CA ILE A 227 9.59 -11.03 -8.99
C ILE A 227 8.46 -11.99 -8.68
N VAL A 228 7.32 -11.45 -8.29
CA VAL A 228 6.10 -12.23 -8.09
C VAL A 228 5.38 -12.32 -9.43
N ASP A 229 5.29 -13.51 -9.97
CA ASP A 229 4.63 -13.84 -11.24
C ASP A 229 3.23 -14.46 -11.06
N ALA A 230 2.84 -14.73 -9.81
CA ALA A 230 1.52 -15.22 -9.46
C ALA A 230 0.46 -14.12 -9.55
N PRO A 231 -0.71 -14.38 -10.17
CA PRO A 231 -1.80 -13.40 -10.26
C PRO A 231 -2.48 -13.13 -8.93
N ILE A 232 -2.39 -14.04 -7.98
CA ILE A 232 -2.86 -13.93 -6.59
C ILE A 232 -1.85 -14.58 -5.65
N TYR A 233 -1.46 -13.87 -4.61
CA TYR A 233 -0.36 -14.31 -3.76
C TYR A 233 -0.48 -13.79 -2.32
N TRP A 234 0.20 -14.51 -1.42
CA TRP A 234 0.44 -14.15 -0.04
C TRP A 234 1.93 -13.96 0.20
N PHE A 235 2.33 -12.84 0.76
CA PHE A 235 3.70 -12.54 1.15
C PHE A 235 3.74 -11.96 2.57
N ASN A 236 4.92 -12.01 3.18
CA ASN A 236 5.14 -11.41 4.48
C ASN A 236 5.46 -9.92 4.31
N ASP A 237 4.55 -9.04 4.71
CA ASP A 237 4.68 -7.58 4.56
C ASP A 237 5.79 -6.94 5.43
N MET A 238 6.38 -7.73 6.33
CA MET A 238 7.60 -7.37 7.06
C MET A 238 8.89 -7.62 6.25
N ASP A 239 8.81 -8.29 5.11
CA ASP A 239 9.94 -8.45 4.20
C ASP A 239 10.08 -7.22 3.30
N TYR A 240 11.29 -6.94 2.84
CA TYR A 240 11.50 -5.91 1.84
C TYR A 240 10.76 -6.25 0.56
N HIS A 241 9.95 -5.34 0.08
CA HIS A 241 9.18 -5.48 -1.14
C HIS A 241 9.03 -4.15 -1.86
N GLY A 242 8.66 -4.21 -3.13
CA GLY A 242 8.46 -3.02 -3.94
C GLY A 242 7.87 -3.35 -5.32
N VAL A 243 7.89 -2.37 -6.21
CA VAL A 243 7.36 -2.50 -7.58
C VAL A 243 8.35 -1.89 -8.56
N ASP A 244 8.80 -2.68 -9.53
CA ASP A 244 9.69 -2.18 -10.59
C ASP A 244 8.93 -1.28 -11.59
N PRO A 245 9.61 -0.33 -12.25
CA PRO A 245 8.96 0.54 -13.21
C PRO A 245 8.47 -0.23 -14.45
N ASP A 246 7.43 0.30 -15.07
CA ASP A 246 6.85 -0.19 -16.31
C ASP A 246 6.26 1.00 -17.08
N PRO A 247 6.23 1.02 -18.42
CA PRO A 247 5.70 2.14 -19.20
C PRO A 247 4.18 2.30 -19.12
N PHE A 248 3.46 1.40 -18.45
CA PHE A 248 2.01 1.43 -18.34
C PHE A 248 1.56 1.62 -16.90
N PHE A 249 0.32 2.07 -16.72
CA PHE A 249 -0.36 2.05 -15.43
C PHE A 249 -0.47 0.62 -14.91
N ARG A 250 -0.14 0.43 -13.63
CA ARG A 250 -0.19 -0.85 -12.92
C ARG A 250 -0.97 -0.71 -11.63
N TYR A 251 -1.64 -1.75 -11.26
CA TYR A 251 -2.35 -1.79 -9.98
C TYR A 251 -2.31 -3.19 -9.38
N SER A 252 -2.62 -3.27 -8.12
CA SER A 252 -3.01 -4.49 -7.43
C SER A 252 -4.07 -4.16 -6.40
N ILE A 253 -4.81 -5.18 -6.00
CA ILE A 253 -5.74 -5.08 -4.88
C ILE A 253 -5.12 -5.87 -3.73
N ARG A 254 -5.08 -5.23 -2.57
CA ARG A 254 -4.62 -5.85 -1.33
C ARG A 254 -5.78 -5.95 -0.36
N VAL A 255 -6.00 -7.14 0.14
CA VAL A 255 -6.99 -7.46 1.17
C VAL A 255 -6.26 -7.92 2.40
N ASP A 256 -6.43 -7.23 3.52
CA ASP A 256 -5.87 -7.58 4.80
C ASP A 256 -6.97 -8.05 5.75
N GLY A 257 -6.66 -9.06 6.54
CA GLY A 257 -7.62 -9.63 7.47
C GLY A 257 -7.10 -10.85 8.21
N VAL A 258 -7.99 -11.50 8.92
CA VAL A 258 -7.71 -12.76 9.60
C VAL A 258 -8.14 -13.93 8.71
N PHE A 259 -7.20 -14.81 8.38
CA PHE A 259 -7.52 -15.98 7.58
C PHE A 259 -8.47 -16.94 8.29
N GLU A 260 -9.25 -17.69 7.50
CA GLU A 260 -9.97 -18.87 7.98
C GLU A 260 -9.01 -19.86 8.66
N ASN A 261 -9.47 -20.51 9.70
CA ASN A 261 -8.64 -21.35 10.56
C ASN A 261 -7.91 -22.49 9.81
N ASP A 262 -8.53 -23.05 8.76
CA ASP A 262 -7.98 -24.15 7.98
C ASP A 262 -7.17 -23.68 6.74
N PHE A 263 -7.23 -22.41 6.39
CA PHE A 263 -6.63 -21.92 5.15
C PHE A 263 -5.11 -22.13 5.12
N VAL A 264 -4.43 -21.84 6.21
CA VAL A 264 -2.98 -22.06 6.33
C VAL A 264 -2.60 -23.54 6.17
N GLU A 265 -3.43 -24.45 6.69
CA GLU A 265 -3.21 -25.89 6.52
C GLU A 265 -3.47 -26.34 5.07
N ARG A 266 -4.47 -25.76 4.41
CA ARG A 266 -4.72 -26.00 2.98
C ARG A 266 -3.53 -25.53 2.13
N ILE A 267 -2.94 -24.38 2.42
CA ILE A 267 -1.71 -23.90 1.77
C ILE A 267 -0.57 -24.89 1.99
N ARG A 268 -0.33 -25.33 3.24
CA ARG A 268 0.72 -26.30 3.54
C ARG A 268 0.53 -27.63 2.81
N ALA A 269 -0.71 -28.06 2.68
CA ALA A 269 -1.02 -29.30 1.95
C ALA A 269 -0.74 -29.17 0.44
N ALA A 270 -1.10 -28.02 -0.17
CA ALA A 270 -0.81 -27.72 -1.57
C ALA A 270 0.70 -27.64 -1.85
N GLN A 271 1.48 -27.05 -0.93
CA GLN A 271 2.94 -26.93 -1.08
C GLN A 271 3.72 -28.26 -0.95
N ARG A 272 3.10 -29.34 -0.51
CA ARG A 272 3.71 -30.66 -0.38
C ARG A 272 3.52 -31.57 -1.61
N ARG A 273 2.71 -31.13 -2.56
CA ARG A 273 2.46 -31.81 -3.83
C ARG A 273 3.46 -31.39 -4.90
#